data_a13f5330341be6a4979c5210511b6823
#
_entry.id   a13f5330341be6a4979c5210511b6823
#
_cell.length_a   1.000
_cell.length_b   1.000
_cell.length_c   1.000
_cell.angle_alpha   90.00
_cell.angle_beta   90.00
_cell.angle_gamma   90.00
#
_symmetry.space_group_name_H-M   'P 1'
#
loop_
_entity.id
_entity.type
_entity.pdbx_description
1 polymer ?
#
loop_
_entity_poly.entity_id
_entity_poly.type
_entity_poly.pdbx_seq_one_letter_code
_entity_poly.pdbx_strand_id
1 'polypeptide(L)'
;AGFETQQFYLPVKEDRKSYDFIVTESERTKGREHSFIHITDTEVTGGMGRWVTDLQQYIKNEQPAFLIHTGDICYEPGLTMHNQVVNAQTMDCPVYYCIGNHDLVKGNYGEELYESIYGPTWYSFDIGNVHYVVTPIDHGDNPTDYTQRDVYNWLKNDLALMKKDQALVLFNHDLFTPSDNFVFKADKKDILDLRTFNTKAQIYGHMHYNYVRNQKGIYTICTGTLDKGGIDHSPSSFRDIKIDANDHLTTQLRY
;
A
#
# COMPACT_ATOMS: atom_id res chain seq x y z
N ALA A 1 -13.75 -0.71 -13.71
CA ALA A 1 -13.52 -2.06 -13.24
C ALA A 1 -13.40 -3.01 -14.43
N GLY A 2 -12.62 -4.09 -14.29
CA GLY A 2 -12.35 -5.04 -15.36
C GLY A 2 -11.09 -4.75 -16.17
N PHE A 3 -10.28 -3.81 -15.73
CA PHE A 3 -9.00 -3.48 -16.35
C PHE A 3 -7.89 -3.43 -15.32
N GLU A 4 -6.67 -3.68 -15.75
CA GLU A 4 -5.44 -3.52 -14.96
C GLU A 4 -4.36 -2.84 -15.78
N THR A 5 -3.37 -2.25 -15.11
CA THR A 5 -2.19 -1.67 -15.73
C THR A 5 -0.94 -2.10 -14.98
N GLN A 6 0.15 -2.28 -15.72
CA GLN A 6 1.47 -2.50 -15.13
C GLN A 6 2.17 -1.20 -14.74
N GLN A 7 1.65 -0.06 -15.21
CA GLN A 7 2.20 1.25 -14.91
C GLN A 7 1.06 2.22 -14.58
N PHE A 8 0.92 2.58 -13.32
CA PHE A 8 -0.18 3.41 -12.83
C PHE A 8 0.17 4.90 -12.74
N TYR A 9 1.43 5.28 -13.00
CA TYR A 9 1.88 6.67 -13.04
C TYR A 9 2.83 6.93 -14.20
N LEU A 10 2.94 8.19 -14.60
CA LEU A 10 3.93 8.68 -15.56
C LEU A 10 4.46 10.03 -15.08
N PRO A 11 5.78 10.23 -15.08
CA PRO A 11 6.37 11.51 -14.70
C PRO A 11 5.96 12.61 -15.68
N VAL A 12 5.52 13.75 -15.12
CA VAL A 12 5.18 14.93 -15.94
C VAL A 12 6.47 15.54 -16.51
N LYS A 13 6.47 15.80 -17.81
CA LYS A 13 7.59 16.43 -18.52
C LYS A 13 7.10 17.68 -19.26
N GLU A 14 7.86 18.78 -19.21
CA GLU A 14 7.48 20.07 -19.79
C GLU A 14 7.23 20.02 -21.30
N ASP A 15 7.94 19.18 -22.01
CA ASP A 15 7.88 19.02 -23.48
C ASP A 15 6.81 17.99 -23.92
N ARG A 16 6.20 17.26 -23.00
CA ARG A 16 5.24 16.19 -23.31
C ARG A 16 3.81 16.70 -23.28
N LYS A 17 3.11 16.60 -24.42
CA LYS A 17 1.73 17.10 -24.60
C LYS A 17 0.64 16.07 -24.31
N SER A 18 0.97 14.78 -24.30
CA SER A 18 0.00 13.69 -24.03
C SER A 18 0.65 12.57 -23.21
N TYR A 19 -0.16 11.89 -22.42
CA TYR A 19 0.25 10.79 -21.58
C TYR A 19 -0.72 9.63 -21.82
N ASP A 20 -0.20 8.54 -22.37
CA ASP A 20 -0.99 7.36 -22.71
C ASP A 20 -0.70 6.25 -21.70
N PHE A 21 -1.75 5.72 -21.09
CA PHE A 21 -1.70 4.57 -20.20
C PHE A 21 -2.22 3.34 -20.94
N ILE A 22 -1.45 2.27 -20.93
CA ILE A 22 -1.86 0.98 -21.46
C ILE A 22 -2.62 0.24 -20.37
N VAL A 23 -3.89 -0.07 -20.66
CA VAL A 23 -4.73 -0.87 -19.78
C VAL A 23 -5.18 -2.13 -20.52
N THR A 24 -5.22 -3.24 -19.82
CA THR A 24 -5.67 -4.53 -20.35
C THR A 24 -6.89 -5.01 -19.58
N GLU A 25 -7.78 -5.76 -20.26
CA GLU A 25 -8.89 -6.40 -19.56
C GLU A 25 -8.36 -7.42 -18.54
N SER A 26 -8.99 -7.46 -17.38
CA SER A 26 -8.61 -8.34 -16.29
C SER A 26 -9.83 -8.95 -15.61
N GLU A 27 -9.90 -10.28 -15.58
CA GLU A 27 -10.92 -10.99 -14.84
C GLU A 27 -10.79 -10.78 -13.32
N ARG A 28 -9.57 -10.52 -12.82
CA ARG A 28 -9.25 -10.28 -11.39
C ARG A 28 -9.96 -9.05 -10.81
N THR A 29 -10.31 -8.07 -11.66
CA THR A 29 -10.91 -6.80 -11.26
C THR A 29 -12.30 -6.56 -11.87
N LYS A 30 -12.87 -7.56 -12.54
CA LYS A 30 -14.12 -7.44 -13.29
C LYS A 30 -15.35 -7.30 -12.39
N GLY A 31 -15.35 -7.94 -11.23
CA GLY A 31 -16.44 -7.92 -10.25
C GLY A 31 -16.23 -6.95 -9.11
N ARG A 32 -17.13 -7.02 -8.14
CA ARG A 32 -16.92 -6.39 -6.81
C ARG A 32 -16.00 -7.22 -5.95
N GLU A 33 -16.12 -8.54 -6.02
CA GLU A 33 -15.27 -9.49 -5.29
C GLU A 33 -13.87 -9.48 -5.86
N HIS A 34 -12.87 -9.36 -5.00
CA HIS A 34 -11.48 -9.48 -5.36
C HIS A 34 -10.63 -9.78 -4.12
N SER A 35 -9.40 -10.19 -4.35
CA SER A 35 -8.41 -10.33 -3.29
C SER A 35 -7.16 -9.53 -3.60
N PHE A 36 -6.39 -9.24 -2.57
CA PHE A 36 -5.07 -8.66 -2.72
C PHE A 36 -4.11 -9.21 -1.66
N ILE A 37 -2.83 -9.14 -1.96
CA ILE A 37 -1.77 -9.59 -1.07
C ILE A 37 -1.12 -8.39 -0.43
N HIS A 38 -0.90 -8.46 0.88
CA HIS A 38 -0.16 -7.46 1.64
C HIS A 38 1.16 -8.04 2.14
N ILE A 39 2.24 -7.37 1.79
CA ILE A 39 3.61 -7.57 2.28
C ILE A 39 4.18 -6.27 2.82
N THR A 40 5.20 -6.34 3.65
CA THR A 40 5.83 -5.17 4.28
C THR A 40 7.20 -5.52 4.84
N ASP A 41 8.00 -4.51 5.14
CA ASP A 41 9.23 -4.61 5.93
C ASP A 41 10.18 -5.72 5.41
N THR A 42 10.43 -5.73 4.11
CA THR A 42 11.31 -6.72 3.49
C THR A 42 12.78 -6.45 3.78
N GLU A 43 13.13 -5.18 4.09
CA GLU A 43 14.45 -4.73 4.55
C GLU A 43 15.62 -5.37 3.80
N VAL A 44 15.63 -5.23 2.48
CA VAL A 44 16.59 -5.88 1.60
C VAL A 44 17.99 -5.31 1.79
N THR A 45 18.90 -6.08 2.36
CA THR A 45 20.26 -5.64 2.69
C THR A 45 21.36 -6.32 1.88
N GLY A 46 21.09 -7.44 1.22
CA GLY A 46 22.16 -8.19 0.54
C GLY A 46 21.71 -9.33 -0.36
N GLY A 47 20.48 -9.32 -0.79
CA GLY A 47 19.91 -10.34 -1.67
C GLY A 47 18.47 -10.62 -1.32
N MET A 48 17.79 -11.30 -2.21
CA MET A 48 16.37 -11.64 -2.03
C MET A 48 16.25 -13.09 -1.56
N GLY A 49 15.47 -13.31 -0.53
CA GLY A 49 15.21 -14.63 0.02
C GLY A 49 14.32 -15.50 -0.88
N ARG A 50 14.18 -16.76 -0.49
CA ARG A 50 13.30 -17.73 -1.17
C ARG A 50 11.83 -17.28 -1.21
N TRP A 51 11.42 -16.44 -0.27
CA TRP A 51 10.08 -15.91 -0.18
C TRP A 51 9.57 -15.27 -1.49
N VAL A 52 10.47 -14.73 -2.32
CA VAL A 52 10.10 -14.15 -3.64
C VAL A 52 9.45 -15.22 -4.53
N THR A 53 10.09 -16.39 -4.64
CA THR A 53 9.58 -17.50 -5.44
C THR A 53 8.27 -18.06 -4.87
N ASP A 54 8.19 -18.17 -3.55
CA ASP A 54 7.01 -18.69 -2.86
C ASP A 54 5.82 -17.71 -3.05
N LEU A 55 6.08 -16.41 -2.96
CA LEU A 55 5.08 -15.35 -3.22
C LEU A 55 4.62 -15.36 -4.69
N GLN A 56 5.54 -15.46 -5.65
CA GLN A 56 5.21 -15.57 -7.08
C GLN A 56 4.32 -16.79 -7.36
N GLN A 57 4.64 -17.93 -6.77
CA GLN A 57 3.84 -19.14 -6.93
C GLN A 57 2.44 -18.99 -6.31
N TYR A 58 2.35 -18.33 -5.15
CA TYR A 58 1.07 -18.04 -4.51
C TYR A 58 0.21 -17.10 -5.38
N ILE A 59 0.78 -16.00 -5.86
CA ILE A 59 0.09 -15.04 -6.74
C ILE A 59 -0.40 -15.71 -8.03
N LYS A 60 0.43 -16.56 -8.63
CA LYS A 60 0.05 -17.33 -9.82
C LYS A 60 -1.14 -18.26 -9.58
N ASN A 61 -1.24 -18.86 -8.40
CA ASN A 61 -2.34 -19.77 -8.06
C ASN A 61 -3.62 -19.04 -7.68
N GLU A 62 -3.53 -18.00 -6.86
CA GLU A 62 -4.68 -17.30 -6.29
C GLU A 62 -5.18 -16.14 -7.15
N GLN A 63 -4.36 -15.65 -8.09
CA GLN A 63 -4.72 -14.58 -9.03
C GLN A 63 -5.31 -13.33 -8.35
N PRO A 64 -4.62 -12.73 -7.35
CA PRO A 64 -5.10 -11.53 -6.67
C PRO A 64 -5.20 -10.35 -7.65
N ALA A 65 -6.06 -9.39 -7.35
CA ALA A 65 -6.20 -8.16 -8.13
C ALA A 65 -4.92 -7.30 -8.09
N PHE A 66 -4.19 -7.34 -6.97
CA PHE A 66 -2.91 -6.65 -6.82
C PHE A 66 -2.11 -7.19 -5.62
N LEU A 67 -0.84 -6.83 -5.60
CA LEU A 67 0.06 -6.90 -4.46
C LEU A 67 0.31 -5.48 -3.94
N ILE A 68 0.29 -5.27 -2.64
CA ILE A 68 0.70 -4.02 -1.99
C ILE A 68 1.84 -4.26 -1.01
N HIS A 69 2.90 -3.46 -1.11
CA HIS A 69 4.01 -3.40 -0.17
C HIS A 69 3.90 -2.11 0.65
N THR A 70 3.76 -2.21 1.96
CA THR A 70 3.55 -1.04 2.82
C THR A 70 4.83 -0.48 3.43
N GLY A 71 5.93 -0.51 2.70
CA GLY A 71 7.15 0.24 3.05
C GLY A 71 8.19 -0.56 3.80
N ASP A 72 9.30 0.11 4.08
CA ASP A 72 10.56 -0.46 4.58
C ASP A 72 11.07 -1.56 3.67
N ILE A 73 11.25 -1.19 2.41
CA ILE A 73 11.94 -1.97 1.40
C ILE A 73 13.44 -1.97 1.72
N CYS A 74 13.93 -0.80 2.21
CA CYS A 74 15.27 -0.49 2.72
C CYS A 74 16.42 -1.02 1.86
N TYR A 75 17.50 -0.41 2.00
CA TYR A 75 17.95 0.96 2.03
C TYR A 75 18.29 1.35 0.59
N GLU A 76 19.10 2.33 0.30
CA GLU A 76 19.40 2.74 -1.08
C GLU A 76 19.64 1.56 -2.07
N PRO A 77 20.55 0.58 -1.80
CA PRO A 77 20.71 -0.56 -2.70
C PRO A 77 19.53 -1.52 -2.69
N GLY A 78 18.85 -1.66 -1.55
CA GLY A 78 17.67 -2.51 -1.39
C GLY A 78 16.50 -2.07 -2.27
N LEU A 79 16.24 -0.77 -2.39
CA LEU A 79 15.18 -0.23 -3.26
C LEU A 79 15.34 -0.71 -4.71
N THR A 80 16.53 -0.57 -5.28
CA THR A 80 16.80 -1.01 -6.64
C THR A 80 16.73 -2.53 -6.79
N MET A 81 17.29 -3.29 -5.85
CA MET A 81 17.29 -4.75 -5.88
C MET A 81 15.88 -5.32 -5.76
N HIS A 82 15.08 -4.79 -4.86
CA HIS A 82 13.70 -5.22 -4.65
C HIS A 82 12.87 -5.00 -5.93
N ASN A 83 12.96 -3.83 -6.55
CA ASN A 83 12.21 -3.52 -7.76
C ASN A 83 12.59 -4.41 -8.97
N GLN A 84 13.76 -5.04 -8.97
CA GLN A 84 14.15 -5.99 -10.03
C GLN A 84 13.36 -7.31 -9.94
N VAL A 85 12.90 -7.69 -8.75
CA VAL A 85 12.29 -9.01 -8.50
C VAL A 85 10.85 -8.93 -7.99
N VAL A 86 10.44 -7.81 -7.41
CA VAL A 86 9.04 -7.55 -7.01
C VAL A 86 8.54 -6.34 -7.79
N ASN A 87 7.86 -6.59 -8.88
CA ASN A 87 7.21 -5.59 -9.73
C ASN A 87 6.07 -6.25 -10.52
N ALA A 88 5.28 -5.48 -11.24
CA ALA A 88 4.10 -5.99 -11.93
C ALA A 88 4.42 -7.10 -12.97
N GLN A 89 5.59 -7.06 -13.60
CA GLN A 89 5.98 -8.08 -14.58
C GLN A 89 6.40 -9.39 -13.93
N THR A 90 7.20 -9.31 -12.86
CA THR A 90 7.74 -10.49 -12.17
C THR A 90 6.69 -11.18 -11.30
N MET A 91 5.73 -10.42 -10.77
CA MET A 91 4.63 -10.93 -9.94
C MET A 91 3.38 -11.32 -10.74
N ASP A 92 3.34 -11.01 -12.04
CA ASP A 92 2.17 -11.26 -12.88
C ASP A 92 0.86 -10.69 -12.31
N CYS A 93 0.94 -9.56 -11.62
CA CYS A 93 -0.21 -8.77 -11.15
C CYS A 93 0.24 -7.32 -10.90
N PRO A 94 -0.68 -6.34 -10.85
CA PRO A 94 -0.35 -4.98 -10.42
C PRO A 94 0.33 -4.97 -9.05
N VAL A 95 1.40 -4.19 -8.91
CA VAL A 95 2.12 -4.02 -7.64
C VAL A 95 2.12 -2.55 -7.25
N TYR A 96 1.64 -2.27 -6.05
CA TYR A 96 1.58 -0.94 -5.45
C TYR A 96 2.52 -0.86 -4.26
N TYR A 97 2.95 0.35 -3.89
CA TYR A 97 3.93 0.57 -2.84
C TYR A 97 3.55 1.76 -1.96
N CYS A 98 3.72 1.62 -0.65
CA CYS A 98 3.87 2.76 0.27
C CYS A 98 5.35 2.99 0.55
N ILE A 99 5.72 4.21 0.86
CA ILE A 99 7.06 4.53 1.36
C ILE A 99 7.12 4.26 2.87
N GLY A 100 8.20 3.62 3.33
CA GLY A 100 8.52 3.43 4.74
C GLY A 100 9.55 4.46 5.25
N ASN A 101 9.76 4.50 6.56
CA ASN A 101 10.68 5.46 7.17
C ASN A 101 12.15 5.20 6.78
N HIS A 102 12.53 3.96 6.55
CA HIS A 102 13.86 3.59 6.07
C HIS A 102 14.03 3.66 4.55
N ASP A 103 12.96 3.93 3.81
CA ASP A 103 13.00 4.20 2.37
C ASP A 103 13.28 5.68 2.06
N LEU A 104 13.25 6.54 3.09
CA LEU A 104 13.64 7.96 3.04
C LEU A 104 15.17 8.06 3.10
N VAL A 105 15.86 7.76 2.01
CA VAL A 105 17.29 7.48 2.06
C VAL A 105 18.18 8.59 1.54
N LYS A 106 17.78 9.31 0.47
CA LYS A 106 18.72 10.20 -0.20
C LYS A 106 18.06 11.10 -1.24
N GLY A 107 18.73 12.22 -1.51
CA GLY A 107 18.38 13.21 -2.51
C GLY A 107 18.41 14.61 -1.90
N ASN A 108 17.75 15.56 -2.52
CA ASN A 108 17.47 16.87 -1.92
C ASN A 108 16.49 16.74 -0.76
N TYR A 109 15.66 15.71 -0.78
CA TYR A 109 14.73 15.25 0.24
C TYR A 109 14.72 13.72 0.27
N GLY A 110 14.21 13.13 1.34
CA GLY A 110 14.37 11.71 1.62
C GLY A 110 13.72 10.78 0.60
N GLU A 111 12.56 11.14 0.05
CA GLU A 111 11.79 10.35 -0.90
C GLU A 111 12.26 10.46 -2.36
N GLU A 112 13.20 11.34 -2.70
CA GLU A 112 13.59 11.59 -4.11
C GLU A 112 14.04 10.32 -4.83
N LEU A 113 14.87 9.49 -4.21
CA LEU A 113 15.30 8.22 -4.80
C LEU A 113 14.14 7.23 -4.92
N TYR A 114 13.34 7.10 -3.87
CA TYR A 114 12.15 6.24 -3.87
C TYR A 114 11.21 6.60 -5.04
N GLU A 115 10.85 7.87 -5.18
CA GLU A 115 9.98 8.35 -6.25
C GLU A 115 10.54 8.05 -7.65
N SER A 116 11.84 8.09 -7.82
CA SER A 116 12.49 7.77 -9.10
C SER A 116 12.35 6.29 -9.49
N ILE A 117 12.14 5.39 -8.52
CA ILE A 117 12.06 3.94 -8.70
C ILE A 117 10.60 3.46 -8.68
N TYR A 118 9.81 3.91 -7.69
CA TYR A 118 8.47 3.41 -7.38
C TYR A 118 7.34 4.39 -7.74
N GLY A 119 7.66 5.65 -8.02
CA GLY A 119 6.69 6.69 -8.36
C GLY A 119 6.14 7.42 -7.14
N PRO A 120 4.89 7.91 -7.22
CA PRO A 120 4.33 8.80 -6.21
C PRO A 120 4.22 8.12 -4.84
N THR A 121 4.46 8.89 -3.79
CA THR A 121 4.37 8.42 -2.40
C THR A 121 2.94 8.47 -1.85
N TRP A 122 2.04 9.24 -2.49
CA TRP A 122 0.60 9.26 -2.21
C TRP A 122 -0.23 9.17 -3.49
N TYR A 123 -1.22 8.35 -3.49
CA TYR A 123 -2.15 8.15 -4.61
C TYR A 123 -3.35 7.32 -4.18
N SER A 124 -4.36 7.25 -5.04
CA SER A 124 -5.53 6.40 -4.85
C SER A 124 -5.92 5.67 -6.13
N PHE A 125 -6.66 4.58 -5.99
CA PHE A 125 -7.20 3.81 -7.10
C PHE A 125 -8.46 3.04 -6.67
N ASP A 126 -9.28 2.66 -7.66
CA ASP A 126 -10.52 1.94 -7.42
C ASP A 126 -10.49 0.53 -8.00
N ILE A 127 -10.89 -0.46 -7.21
CA ILE A 127 -11.20 -1.82 -7.70
C ILE A 127 -12.56 -2.23 -7.15
N GLY A 128 -13.45 -2.70 -8.01
CA GLY A 128 -14.82 -3.00 -7.63
C GLY A 128 -15.56 -1.77 -7.07
N ASN A 129 -16.02 -1.86 -5.84
CA ASN A 129 -16.62 -0.74 -5.10
C ASN A 129 -15.71 -0.21 -3.98
N VAL A 130 -14.43 -0.52 -4.01
CA VAL A 130 -13.48 -0.11 -2.99
C VAL A 130 -12.56 0.97 -3.53
N HIS A 131 -12.44 2.06 -2.76
CA HIS A 131 -11.47 3.12 -2.93
C HIS A 131 -10.26 2.80 -2.06
N TYR A 132 -9.14 2.56 -2.69
CA TYR A 132 -7.86 2.28 -2.05
C TYR A 132 -7.02 3.53 -2.02
N VAL A 133 -6.52 3.89 -0.85
CA VAL A 133 -5.71 5.10 -0.65
C VAL A 133 -4.36 4.71 -0.08
N VAL A 134 -3.31 5.17 -0.72
CA VAL A 134 -1.94 5.09 -0.22
C VAL A 134 -1.54 6.46 0.28
N THR A 135 -1.13 6.54 1.55
CA THR A 135 -0.62 7.75 2.19
C THR A 135 0.85 7.57 2.57
N PRO A 136 1.68 8.62 2.49
CA PRO A 136 3.07 8.54 2.85
C PRO A 136 3.27 8.65 4.36
N ILE A 137 4.43 8.19 4.83
CA ILE A 137 4.95 8.54 6.15
C ILE A 137 5.69 9.88 6.06
N ASP A 138 5.53 10.76 7.06
CA ASP A 138 6.06 12.13 7.05
C ASP A 138 7.35 12.29 7.88
N HIS A 139 7.94 11.19 8.32
CA HIS A 139 9.18 11.15 9.10
C HIS A 139 9.94 9.85 8.82
N GLY A 140 11.25 9.88 8.97
CA GLY A 140 12.11 8.72 8.75
C GLY A 140 13.59 9.08 8.83
N ASP A 141 14.43 8.31 8.15
CA ASP A 141 15.89 8.47 8.19
C ASP A 141 16.35 9.80 7.60
N ASN A 142 15.61 10.35 6.64
CA ASN A 142 15.82 11.69 6.10
C ASN A 142 14.50 12.47 6.06
N PRO A 143 14.56 13.82 6.09
CA PRO A 143 13.36 14.65 6.04
C PRO A 143 12.66 14.56 4.69
N THR A 144 11.34 14.66 4.72
CA THR A 144 10.48 14.70 3.53
C THR A 144 10.30 16.12 2.99
N ASP A 145 9.93 16.26 1.72
CA ASP A 145 9.54 17.53 1.09
C ASP A 145 8.07 17.91 1.36
N TYR A 146 7.35 17.08 2.10
CA TYR A 146 5.95 17.29 2.45
C TYR A 146 5.74 17.22 3.97
N THR A 147 4.61 17.74 4.40
CA THR A 147 4.17 17.77 5.79
C THR A 147 2.89 16.96 6.00
N GLN A 148 2.58 16.62 7.25
CA GLN A 148 1.29 16.02 7.63
C GLN A 148 0.09 16.86 7.14
N ARG A 149 0.24 18.19 7.04
CA ARG A 149 -0.79 19.08 6.50
C ARG A 149 -1.00 18.88 5.00
N ASP A 150 0.05 18.65 4.25
CA ASP A 150 -0.05 18.39 2.81
C ASP A 150 -0.78 17.07 2.57
N VAL A 151 -0.44 16.04 3.33
CA VAL A 151 -1.16 14.75 3.33
C VAL A 151 -2.64 14.94 3.68
N TYR A 152 -2.95 15.72 4.71
CA TYR A 152 -4.34 16.04 5.09
C TYR A 152 -5.11 16.72 3.96
N ASN A 153 -4.53 17.74 3.36
CA ASN A 153 -5.19 18.50 2.30
C ASN A 153 -5.46 17.63 1.07
N TRP A 154 -4.48 16.84 0.67
CA TRP A 154 -4.64 15.90 -0.44
C TRP A 154 -5.71 14.85 -0.14
N LEU A 155 -5.60 14.16 1.01
CA LEU A 155 -6.54 13.11 1.41
C LEU A 155 -7.98 13.63 1.52
N LYS A 156 -8.18 14.81 2.10
CA LYS A 156 -9.50 15.45 2.17
C LYS A 156 -10.12 15.68 0.79
N ASN A 157 -9.30 16.13 -0.18
CA ASN A 157 -9.76 16.36 -1.55
C ASN A 157 -10.05 15.04 -2.26
N ASP A 158 -9.21 14.04 -2.08
CA ASP A 158 -9.37 12.71 -2.67
C ASP A 158 -10.65 12.03 -2.17
N LEU A 159 -10.84 11.97 -0.85
CA LEU A 159 -12.04 11.38 -0.24
C LEU A 159 -13.34 12.11 -0.59
N ALA A 160 -13.27 13.41 -0.95
CA ALA A 160 -14.44 14.17 -1.41
C ALA A 160 -14.94 13.70 -2.79
N LEU A 161 -14.12 12.96 -3.55
CA LEU A 161 -14.49 12.40 -4.85
C LEU A 161 -15.14 11.01 -4.73
N MET A 162 -15.10 10.39 -3.55
CA MET A 162 -15.70 9.08 -3.32
C MET A 162 -17.22 9.09 -3.57
N LYS A 163 -17.72 7.99 -4.13
CA LYS A 163 -19.15 7.73 -4.19
C LYS A 163 -19.72 7.44 -2.80
N LYS A 164 -20.98 7.76 -2.57
CA LYS A 164 -21.63 7.67 -1.27
C LYS A 164 -21.51 6.31 -0.58
N ASP A 165 -21.59 5.22 -1.34
CA ASP A 165 -21.59 3.85 -0.80
C ASP A 165 -20.26 3.12 -1.09
N GLN A 166 -19.24 3.83 -1.56
CA GLN A 166 -17.95 3.26 -1.85
C GLN A 166 -17.22 2.92 -0.56
N ALA A 167 -16.67 1.71 -0.48
CA ALA A 167 -15.84 1.29 0.65
C ALA A 167 -14.47 1.97 0.59
N LEU A 168 -13.85 2.19 1.75
CA LEU A 168 -12.53 2.80 1.87
C LEU A 168 -11.56 1.85 2.56
N VAL A 169 -10.38 1.65 1.97
CA VAL A 169 -9.24 0.97 2.56
C VAL A 169 -8.01 1.87 2.45
N LEU A 170 -7.31 2.09 3.57
CA LEU A 170 -6.11 2.93 3.61
C LEU A 170 -4.88 2.06 3.83
N PHE A 171 -3.81 2.40 3.12
CA PHE A 171 -2.47 1.86 3.27
C PHE A 171 -1.51 2.96 3.70
N ASN A 172 -0.69 2.65 4.69
CA ASN A 172 0.42 3.48 5.14
C ASN A 172 1.51 2.57 5.68
N HIS A 173 2.71 3.06 5.85
CA HIS A 173 3.76 2.26 6.47
C HIS A 173 3.54 2.11 7.98
N ASP A 174 3.29 3.20 8.70
CA ASP A 174 2.93 3.18 10.11
C ASP A 174 1.41 3.37 10.31
N LEU A 175 0.93 3.18 11.50
CA LEU A 175 -0.48 3.30 11.84
C LEU A 175 -0.99 4.72 11.56
N PHE A 176 -1.78 4.89 10.51
CA PHE A 176 -2.22 6.19 10.01
C PHE A 176 -3.11 6.97 11.00
N THR A 177 -3.98 6.26 11.71
CA THR A 177 -4.78 6.84 12.79
C THR A 177 -4.78 5.92 14.01
N PRO A 178 -5.00 6.44 15.23
CA PRO A 178 -5.22 5.59 16.38
C PRO A 178 -6.32 4.56 16.13
N SER A 179 -6.06 3.29 16.46
CA SER A 179 -6.96 2.17 16.19
C SER A 179 -8.27 2.17 16.99
N ASP A 180 -8.42 3.10 17.91
CA ASP A 180 -9.60 3.25 18.77
C ASP A 180 -10.55 4.37 18.31
N ASN A 181 -10.08 5.34 17.53
CA ASN A 181 -10.88 6.47 17.12
C ASN A 181 -10.88 6.79 15.63
N PHE A 182 -9.92 6.29 14.84
CA PHE A 182 -9.83 6.48 13.38
C PHE A 182 -9.87 7.95 12.93
N VAL A 183 -9.23 8.83 13.70
CA VAL A 183 -9.25 10.26 13.45
C VAL A 183 -7.85 10.75 13.07
N PHE A 184 -7.72 11.21 11.83
CA PHE A 184 -6.52 11.87 11.35
C PHE A 184 -6.57 13.37 11.63
N LYS A 185 -5.51 13.94 12.19
CA LYS A 185 -5.43 15.34 12.59
C LYS A 185 -4.19 15.99 11.98
N ALA A 186 -4.38 16.98 11.14
CA ALA A 186 -3.28 17.87 10.74
C ALA A 186 -2.98 18.92 11.82
N ASP A 187 -4.02 19.35 12.56
CA ASP A 187 -3.92 20.20 13.74
C ASP A 187 -5.19 20.09 14.61
N LYS A 188 -5.40 21.08 15.51
CA LYS A 188 -6.57 21.10 16.40
C LYS A 188 -7.91 21.33 15.68
N LYS A 189 -7.92 21.93 14.49
CA LYS A 189 -9.11 22.30 13.72
C LYS A 189 -9.32 21.41 12.51
N ASP A 190 -8.22 21.03 11.84
CA ASP A 190 -8.24 20.22 10.64
C ASP A 190 -8.22 18.73 11.02
N ILE A 191 -9.41 18.20 11.12
CA ILE A 191 -9.70 16.84 11.60
C ILE A 191 -10.47 16.09 10.52
N LEU A 192 -10.01 14.89 10.20
CA LEU A 192 -10.68 13.96 9.31
C LEU A 192 -11.05 12.69 10.09
N ASP A 193 -12.34 12.46 10.25
CA ASP A 193 -12.86 11.27 10.92
C ASP A 193 -13.19 10.21 9.87
N LEU A 194 -12.35 9.19 9.78
CA LEU A 194 -12.50 8.11 8.81
C LEU A 194 -13.76 7.26 9.04
N ARG A 195 -14.38 7.32 10.23
CA ARG A 195 -15.65 6.63 10.52
C ARG A 195 -16.85 7.26 9.82
N THR A 196 -16.71 8.47 9.28
CA THR A 196 -17.76 9.14 8.48
C THR A 196 -17.85 8.62 7.05
N PHE A 197 -16.85 7.83 6.64
CA PHE A 197 -16.81 7.11 5.37
C PHE A 197 -17.15 5.63 5.60
N ASN A 198 -17.40 4.89 4.53
CA ASN A 198 -17.56 3.43 4.59
C ASN A 198 -16.20 2.73 4.74
N THR A 199 -15.42 3.13 5.74
CA THR A 199 -14.08 2.63 5.99
C THR A 199 -14.12 1.18 6.43
N LYS A 200 -13.35 0.32 5.77
CA LYS A 200 -13.22 -1.11 6.06
C LYS A 200 -11.93 -1.44 6.80
N ALA A 201 -10.82 -0.81 6.41
CA ALA A 201 -9.53 -1.09 7.04
C ALA A 201 -8.54 0.07 6.93
N GLN A 202 -7.62 0.11 7.88
CA GLN A 202 -6.28 0.69 7.75
C GLN A 202 -5.25 -0.46 7.88
N ILE A 203 -4.34 -0.55 6.92
CA ILE A 203 -3.40 -1.65 6.76
C ILE A 203 -1.98 -1.06 6.74
N TYR A 204 -1.08 -1.62 7.55
CA TYR A 204 0.25 -1.04 7.76
C TYR A 204 1.30 -2.11 8.08
N GLY A 205 2.57 -1.72 8.14
CA GLY A 205 3.74 -2.52 8.49
C GLY A 205 4.46 -2.01 9.74
N HIS A 206 5.75 -1.66 9.59
CA HIS A 206 6.59 -0.95 10.56
C HIS A 206 6.86 -1.69 11.88
N MET A 207 5.86 -2.32 12.44
CA MET A 207 5.93 -2.92 13.77
C MET A 207 6.52 -4.34 13.79
N HIS A 208 6.79 -4.93 12.64
CA HIS A 208 7.35 -6.29 12.49
C HIS A 208 6.61 -7.37 13.29
N TYR A 209 5.29 -7.25 13.44
CA TYR A 209 4.45 -8.28 14.05
C TYR A 209 3.11 -8.42 13.35
N ASN A 210 2.43 -9.53 13.60
CA ASN A 210 1.11 -9.78 13.05
C ASN A 210 0.02 -9.34 14.02
N TYR A 211 -0.81 -8.38 13.59
CA TYR A 211 -1.89 -7.83 14.38
C TYR A 211 -3.15 -7.64 13.55
N VAL A 212 -4.27 -8.04 14.09
CA VAL A 212 -5.60 -7.79 13.51
C VAL A 212 -6.56 -7.41 14.62
N ARG A 213 -7.16 -6.26 14.48
CA ARG A 213 -8.24 -5.79 15.36
C ARG A 213 -9.41 -5.33 14.52
N ASN A 214 -10.60 -5.78 14.87
CA ASN A 214 -11.84 -5.24 14.32
C ASN A 214 -12.52 -4.36 15.37
N GLN A 215 -12.79 -3.12 15.03
CA GLN A 215 -13.49 -2.19 15.90
C GLN A 215 -14.69 -1.61 15.16
N LYS A 216 -15.88 -2.09 15.52
CA LYS A 216 -17.16 -1.66 14.93
C LYS A 216 -17.19 -1.77 13.40
N GLY A 217 -16.59 -2.82 12.86
CA GLY A 217 -16.53 -3.08 11.42
C GLY A 217 -15.33 -2.51 10.69
N ILE A 218 -14.48 -1.72 11.36
CA ILE A 218 -13.23 -1.20 10.79
C ILE A 218 -12.06 -2.06 11.29
N TYR A 219 -11.29 -2.60 10.38
CA TYR A 219 -10.09 -3.38 10.69
C TYR A 219 -8.86 -2.47 10.81
N THR A 220 -8.02 -2.79 11.79
CA THR A 220 -6.63 -2.34 11.88
C THR A 220 -5.75 -3.56 11.69
N ILE A 221 -4.95 -3.60 10.64
CA ILE A 221 -4.18 -4.77 10.22
C ILE A 221 -2.71 -4.40 10.10
N CYS A 222 -1.85 -5.06 10.88
CA CYS A 222 -0.41 -5.07 10.71
C CYS A 222 0.03 -6.46 10.25
N THR A 223 0.99 -6.52 9.33
CA THR A 223 1.61 -7.76 8.88
C THR A 223 3.07 -7.78 9.32
N GLY A 224 3.56 -8.93 9.74
CA GLY A 224 4.97 -9.14 10.06
C GLY A 224 5.84 -9.19 8.82
N THR A 225 7.15 -9.20 9.01
CA THR A 225 8.10 -9.18 7.89
C THR A 225 8.08 -10.49 7.10
N LEU A 226 8.24 -10.40 5.80
CA LEU A 226 8.20 -11.55 4.92
C LEU A 226 9.55 -12.31 4.87
N ASP A 227 10.65 -11.62 5.12
CA ASP A 227 12.00 -12.21 5.06
C ASP A 227 12.46 -12.76 6.42
N LYS A 228 12.31 -11.98 7.48
CA LYS A 228 12.90 -12.26 8.80
C LYS A 228 11.93 -12.83 9.83
N GLY A 229 10.64 -12.81 9.56
CA GLY A 229 9.62 -13.07 10.57
C GLY A 229 9.39 -11.88 11.50
N GLY A 230 8.53 -12.05 12.50
CA GLY A 230 8.15 -10.99 13.43
C GLY A 230 9.08 -10.85 14.64
N ILE A 231 9.11 -9.66 15.23
CA ILE A 231 9.75 -9.43 16.55
C ILE A 231 9.07 -10.19 17.68
N ASP A 232 7.85 -10.63 17.45
CA ASP A 232 7.05 -11.50 18.32
C ASP A 232 7.36 -12.98 18.15
N HIS A 233 8.44 -13.30 17.44
CA HIS A 233 8.86 -14.65 17.06
C HIS A 233 7.88 -15.39 16.13
N SER A 234 6.97 -14.68 15.49
CA SER A 234 6.17 -15.28 14.41
C SER A 234 7.06 -15.60 13.20
N PRO A 235 6.75 -16.66 12.44
CA PRO A 235 7.50 -16.97 11.22
C PRO A 235 7.27 -15.91 10.13
N SER A 236 8.14 -15.92 9.13
CA SER A 236 7.99 -15.15 7.90
C SER A 236 6.60 -15.35 7.33
N SER A 237 5.92 -14.26 6.98
CA SER A 237 4.52 -14.33 6.59
C SER A 237 4.11 -13.16 5.73
N PHE A 238 3.05 -13.37 4.95
CA PHE A 238 2.31 -12.33 4.23
C PHE A 238 0.82 -12.51 4.48
N ARG A 239 0.02 -11.60 4.01
CA ARG A 239 -1.42 -11.62 4.26
C ARG A 239 -2.20 -11.63 2.96
N ASP A 240 -3.12 -12.60 2.84
CA ASP A 240 -4.16 -12.64 1.83
C ASP A 240 -5.39 -11.94 2.39
N ILE A 241 -5.91 -10.95 1.67
CA ILE A 241 -7.07 -10.15 2.05
C ILE A 241 -8.10 -10.24 0.94
N LYS A 242 -9.33 -10.59 1.31
CA LYS A 242 -10.45 -10.75 0.37
C LYS A 242 -11.55 -9.76 0.68
N ILE A 243 -12.09 -9.17 -0.37
CA ILE A 243 -13.27 -8.31 -0.33
C ILE A 243 -14.40 -9.07 -1.04
N ASP A 244 -15.52 -9.29 -0.36
CA ASP A 244 -16.69 -9.95 -0.95
C ASP A 244 -17.59 -8.97 -1.72
N ALA A 245 -18.64 -9.49 -2.34
CA ALA A 245 -19.62 -8.70 -3.12
C ALA A 245 -20.35 -7.62 -2.30
N ASN A 246 -20.34 -7.72 -0.97
CA ASN A 246 -20.94 -6.77 -0.02
C ASN A 246 -19.90 -5.86 0.63
N ASP A 247 -18.68 -5.83 0.10
CA ASP A 247 -17.53 -5.08 0.63
C ASP A 247 -17.12 -5.50 2.05
N HIS A 248 -17.39 -6.76 2.45
CA HIS A 248 -16.85 -7.30 3.68
C HIS A 248 -15.42 -7.76 3.47
N LEU A 249 -14.55 -7.38 4.42
CA LEU A 249 -13.15 -7.75 4.42
C LEU A 249 -12.92 -8.99 5.28
N THR A 250 -12.20 -9.95 4.73
CA THR A 250 -11.62 -11.08 5.45
C THR A 250 -10.12 -11.13 5.23
N THR A 251 -9.37 -11.66 6.18
CA THR A 251 -7.91 -11.70 6.09
C THR A 251 -7.36 -13.00 6.64
N GLN A 252 -6.36 -13.55 5.95
CA GLN A 252 -5.68 -14.77 6.33
C GLN A 252 -4.17 -14.59 6.24
N LEU A 253 -3.47 -14.98 7.31
CA LEU A 253 -2.02 -15.03 7.34
C LEU A 253 -1.54 -16.26 6.58
N ARG A 254 -0.46 -16.11 5.80
CA ARG A 254 0.21 -17.14 5.03
C ARG A 254 1.68 -17.21 5.43
N TYR A 255 2.22 -18.43 5.51
CA TYR A 255 3.57 -18.73 5.94
C TYR A 255 4.38 -19.39 4.84
#